data_41a132d3662075b8631113006fe8a93d
#
_entry.id   41a132d3662075b8631113006fe8a93d
#
_cell.length_a   1.000
_cell.length_b   1.000
_cell.length_c   1.000
_cell.angle_alpha   90.00
_cell.angle_beta   90.00
_cell.angle_gamma   90.00
#
_symmetry.space_group_name_H-M   'P 1'
#
loop_
_entity.id
_entity.type
_entity.pdbx_description
1 polymer ?
#
loop_
_entity_poly.entity_id
_entity_poly.type
_entity_poly.pdbx_seq_one_letter_code
_entity_poly.pdbx_strand_id
1 'polypeptide(L)'
;MAEKINTVSIKSNITEIVRVKQIVMERPLEYKGGITSTETAGRLGVSEIGDEAQEVVLILILDTKNQINAIHRVFTGSLNSSVAHPREIFRSTILNNGARIILYHNHPSSDLLTIV
;
A
#
# COMPACT_ATOMS: atom_id res chain seq x y z
N MET A 1 -41.50 2.50 34.83
CA MET A 1 -42.26 2.43 33.60
C MET A 1 -41.40 2.76 32.40
N ALA A 2 -41.42 1.91 31.45
CA ALA A 2 -40.70 2.18 30.24
C ALA A 2 -41.38 3.32 29.48
N GLU A 3 -40.62 4.31 29.16
CA GLU A 3 -41.10 5.40 28.36
C GLU A 3 -41.38 4.91 26.96
N LYS A 4 -42.57 5.21 26.50
CA LYS A 4 -42.91 4.89 25.14
C LYS A 4 -42.24 5.87 24.24
N ILE A 5 -41.19 5.41 23.61
CA ILE A 5 -40.58 6.17 22.57
C ILE A 5 -41.41 5.94 21.31
N ASN A 6 -42.01 6.98 20.81
CA ASN A 6 -42.63 6.92 19.51
C ASN A 6 -41.55 6.89 18.45
N THR A 7 -41.01 5.74 18.25
CA THR A 7 -40.09 5.56 17.17
C THR A 7 -40.85 5.29 15.89
N VAL A 8 -40.77 6.22 14.97
CA VAL A 8 -41.11 5.91 13.60
C VAL A 8 -40.06 4.94 13.14
N SER A 9 -40.47 3.73 12.83
CA SER A 9 -39.58 2.76 12.28
C SER A 9 -39.19 3.20 10.88
N ILE A 10 -37.96 3.69 10.73
CA ILE A 10 -37.42 4.06 9.45
C ILE A 10 -36.67 2.84 8.91
N LYS A 11 -37.22 2.29 7.85
CA LYS A 11 -36.52 1.22 7.13
C LYS A 11 -35.78 1.85 5.98
N SER A 12 -34.52 1.91 6.09
CA SER A 12 -33.66 2.33 4.97
C SER A 12 -32.66 1.24 4.65
N ASN A 13 -32.30 1.16 3.38
CA ASN A 13 -31.26 0.24 2.96
C ASN A 13 -29.91 0.84 3.32
N ILE A 14 -29.13 0.06 4.02
CA ILE A 14 -27.73 0.41 4.30
C ILE A 14 -26.81 -0.57 3.59
N THR A 15 -25.61 -0.13 3.33
CA THR A 15 -24.58 -0.99 2.73
C THR A 15 -23.89 -1.77 3.85
N GLU A 16 -23.96 -3.07 3.76
CA GLU A 16 -23.23 -3.95 4.67
C GLU A 16 -22.08 -4.60 3.89
N ILE A 17 -20.86 -4.48 4.41
CA ILE A 17 -19.70 -5.11 3.81
C ILE A 17 -19.65 -6.56 4.29
N VAL A 18 -19.95 -7.48 3.39
CA VAL A 18 -19.96 -8.90 3.74
C VAL A 18 -18.53 -9.47 3.70
N ARG A 19 -17.72 -8.99 2.76
CA ARG A 19 -16.39 -9.54 2.56
C ARG A 19 -15.52 -8.58 1.74
N VAL A 20 -14.28 -8.45 2.15
CA VAL A 20 -13.25 -7.78 1.34
C VAL A 20 -12.20 -8.80 0.98
N LYS A 21 -11.80 -8.80 -0.26
CA LYS A 21 -10.85 -9.78 -0.80
C LYS A 21 -9.80 -9.06 -1.63
N GLN A 22 -8.54 -9.38 -1.40
CA GLN A 22 -7.46 -8.93 -2.26
C GLN A 22 -7.02 -10.06 -3.18
N ILE A 23 -6.53 -9.69 -4.35
CA ILE A 23 -5.96 -10.63 -5.31
C ILE A 23 -4.45 -10.54 -5.17
N VAL A 24 -3.82 -11.68 -4.91
CA VAL A 24 -2.38 -11.73 -4.69
C VAL A 24 -1.74 -12.74 -5.62
N MET A 25 -0.46 -12.53 -5.91
CA MET A 25 0.39 -13.54 -6.51
C MET A 25 1.70 -13.62 -5.73
N GLU A 26 2.35 -14.76 -5.75
CA GLU A 26 3.65 -14.92 -5.13
C GLU A 26 4.74 -14.90 -6.20
N ARG A 27 5.84 -14.28 -5.88
CA ARG A 27 7.04 -14.29 -6.70
C ARG A 27 8.28 -14.22 -5.84
N PRO A 28 9.41 -14.72 -6.33
CA PRO A 28 10.65 -14.60 -5.58
C PRO A 28 11.09 -13.15 -5.49
N LEU A 29 11.68 -12.80 -4.36
CA LEU A 29 12.29 -11.51 -4.12
C LEU A 29 13.61 -11.75 -3.42
N GLU A 30 14.70 -11.29 -4.03
CA GLU A 30 16.02 -11.45 -3.45
C GLU A 30 16.29 -10.36 -2.43
N TYR A 31 16.25 -10.76 -1.17
CA TYR A 31 16.74 -9.95 -0.07
C TYR A 31 17.09 -10.86 1.10
N LYS A 32 18.00 -10.42 1.94
CA LYS A 32 18.39 -11.19 3.13
C LYS A 32 18.01 -10.45 4.39
N GLY A 33 17.37 -11.20 5.30
CA GLY A 33 16.93 -10.65 6.57
C GLY A 33 15.86 -9.59 6.37
N GLY A 34 15.75 -8.67 7.30
CA GLY A 34 14.83 -7.56 7.19
C GLY A 34 15.44 -6.38 6.46
N ILE A 35 14.63 -5.38 6.24
CA ILE A 35 15.09 -4.09 5.74
C ILE A 35 15.70 -3.34 6.92
N THR A 36 17.02 -3.35 6.99
CA THR A 36 17.76 -2.85 8.16
C THR A 36 18.49 -1.54 7.90
N SER A 37 18.54 -1.10 6.65
CA SER A 37 19.25 0.12 6.30
C SER A 37 18.60 0.82 5.12
N THR A 38 18.85 2.12 5.00
CA THR A 38 18.42 2.92 3.86
C THR A 38 19.04 2.41 2.57
N GLU A 39 20.27 1.93 2.63
CA GLU A 39 20.96 1.40 1.47
C GLU A 39 20.27 0.15 0.92
N THR A 40 19.92 -0.79 1.79
CA THR A 40 19.19 -2.00 1.39
C THR A 40 17.83 -1.64 0.81
N ALA A 41 17.12 -0.72 1.46
CA ALA A 41 15.83 -0.24 0.98
C ALA A 41 15.96 0.41 -0.40
N GLY A 42 16.98 1.25 -0.58
CA GLY A 42 17.22 1.94 -1.85
C GLY A 42 17.50 0.98 -2.99
N ARG A 43 18.35 -0.02 -2.77
CA ARG A 43 18.66 -1.03 -3.81
C ARG A 43 17.43 -1.82 -4.21
N LEU A 44 16.60 -2.18 -3.25
CA LEU A 44 15.37 -2.91 -3.53
C LEU A 44 14.42 -2.06 -4.38
N GLY A 45 14.25 -0.79 -4.03
CA GLY A 45 13.41 0.13 -4.80
C GLY A 45 13.90 0.30 -6.23
N VAL A 46 15.20 0.47 -6.43
CA VAL A 46 15.79 0.59 -7.77
C VAL A 46 15.55 -0.68 -8.58
N SER A 47 15.75 -1.85 -7.98
CA SER A 47 15.54 -3.11 -8.69
C SER A 47 14.07 -3.31 -9.09
N GLU A 48 13.14 -2.79 -8.32
CA GLU A 48 11.72 -2.98 -8.57
C GLU A 48 11.14 -1.98 -9.57
N ILE A 49 11.48 -0.71 -9.45
CA ILE A 49 10.83 0.35 -10.24
C ILE A 49 11.82 1.33 -10.89
N GLY A 50 13.13 1.11 -10.75
CA GLY A 50 14.13 2.05 -11.27
C GLY A 50 14.07 2.26 -12.77
N ASP A 51 13.73 1.21 -13.52
CA ASP A 51 13.70 1.23 -14.99
C ASP A 51 12.30 1.43 -15.56
N GLU A 52 11.32 1.72 -14.74
CA GLU A 52 9.96 1.90 -15.23
C GLU A 52 9.84 3.18 -16.08
N ALA A 53 9.19 3.04 -17.24
CA ALA A 53 8.95 4.18 -18.13
C ALA A 53 7.85 5.09 -17.61
N GLN A 54 6.97 4.58 -16.79
CA GLN A 54 5.89 5.34 -16.16
C GLN A 54 6.21 5.63 -14.72
N GLU A 55 5.55 6.64 -14.18
CA GLU A 55 5.60 6.93 -12.75
C GLU A 55 4.93 5.82 -11.97
N VAL A 56 5.60 5.29 -10.97
CA VAL A 56 5.10 4.22 -10.12
C VAL A 56 5.25 4.64 -8.67
N VAL A 57 4.22 4.39 -7.89
CA VAL A 57 4.30 4.45 -6.43
C VAL A 57 4.22 3.03 -5.91
N LEU A 58 5.26 2.60 -5.22
CA LEU A 58 5.42 1.27 -4.68
C LEU A 58 5.54 1.34 -3.17
N ILE A 59 4.89 0.42 -2.47
CA ILE A 59 5.11 0.29 -1.04
C ILE A 59 5.61 -1.10 -0.70
N LEU A 60 6.53 -1.15 0.26
CA LEU A 60 6.87 -2.35 0.98
C LEU A 60 6.14 -2.32 2.31
N ILE A 61 5.45 -3.38 2.62
CA ILE A 61 4.71 -3.53 3.86
C ILE A 61 5.52 -4.45 4.76
N LEU A 62 5.94 -3.91 5.90
CA LEU A 62 6.88 -4.58 6.80
C LEU A 62 6.19 -4.95 8.11
N ASP A 63 6.65 -6.03 8.70
CA ASP A 63 6.26 -6.41 10.06
C ASP A 63 7.11 -5.68 11.10
N THR A 64 6.91 -5.98 12.37
CA THR A 64 7.64 -5.35 13.47
C THR A 64 9.13 -5.68 13.48
N LYS A 65 9.53 -6.71 12.75
CA LYS A 65 10.94 -7.13 12.62
C LYS A 65 11.55 -6.66 11.30
N ASN A 66 10.86 -5.77 10.59
CA ASN A 66 11.27 -5.25 9.28
C ASN A 66 11.37 -6.31 8.19
N GLN A 67 10.68 -7.43 8.35
CA GLN A 67 10.51 -8.41 7.29
C GLN A 67 9.42 -7.96 6.35
N ILE A 68 9.53 -8.30 5.08
CA ILE A 68 8.56 -7.90 4.06
C ILE A 68 7.36 -8.85 4.13
N ASN A 69 6.18 -8.31 4.47
CA ASN A 69 4.93 -9.05 4.39
C ASN A 69 4.34 -9.03 3.00
N ALA A 70 4.47 -7.91 2.31
CA ALA A 70 3.92 -7.73 0.97
C ALA A 70 4.59 -6.57 0.27
N ILE A 71 4.46 -6.57 -1.04
CA ILE A 71 4.87 -5.48 -1.92
C ILE A 71 3.67 -5.10 -2.78
N HIS A 72 3.43 -3.81 -2.96
CA HIS A 72 2.25 -3.35 -3.68
C HIS A 72 2.58 -2.14 -4.55
N ARG A 73 2.36 -2.27 -5.85
CA ARG A 73 2.37 -1.13 -6.76
C ARG A 73 1.03 -0.44 -6.63
N VAL A 74 1.00 0.62 -5.85
CA VAL A 74 -0.26 1.31 -5.51
C VAL A 74 -0.78 2.12 -6.68
N PHE A 75 0.15 2.65 -7.47
CA PHE A 75 -0.17 3.52 -8.58
C PHE A 75 0.85 3.34 -9.69
N THR A 76 0.36 3.33 -10.92
CA THR A 76 1.19 3.39 -12.13
C THR A 76 0.46 4.27 -13.12
N GLY A 77 1.13 5.27 -13.66
CA GLY A 77 0.46 6.19 -14.56
C GLY A 77 1.37 7.17 -15.26
N SER A 78 0.79 8.28 -15.69
CA SER A 78 1.52 9.35 -16.34
C SER A 78 2.10 10.32 -15.32
N LEU A 79 3.08 11.12 -15.75
CA LEU A 79 3.72 12.14 -14.90
C LEU A 79 2.73 13.17 -14.34
N ASN A 80 1.58 13.34 -15.01
CA ASN A 80 0.56 14.30 -14.59
C ASN A 80 -0.48 13.70 -13.64
N SER A 81 -0.36 12.45 -13.32
CA SER A 81 -1.28 11.79 -12.41
C SER A 81 -1.03 12.24 -10.98
N SER A 82 -2.10 12.28 -10.23
CA SER A 82 -2.01 12.60 -8.80
C SER A 82 -1.21 11.54 -8.06
N VAL A 83 -0.57 11.95 -6.99
CA VAL A 83 0.07 11.03 -6.05
C VAL A 83 -0.98 10.04 -5.54
N ALA A 84 -0.56 8.81 -5.29
CA ALA A 84 -1.44 7.79 -4.76
C ALA A 84 -2.14 8.29 -3.49
N HIS A 85 -3.44 8.07 -3.43
CA HIS A 85 -4.23 8.52 -2.31
C HIS A 85 -3.86 7.73 -1.06
N PRO A 86 -3.76 8.36 0.12
CA PRO A 86 -3.44 7.65 1.36
C PRO A 86 -4.32 6.44 1.62
N ARG A 87 -5.58 6.50 1.23
CA ARG A 87 -6.51 5.37 1.34
C ARG A 87 -5.99 4.12 0.63
N GLU A 88 -5.45 4.29 -0.56
CA GLU A 88 -4.92 3.16 -1.33
C GLU A 88 -3.68 2.56 -0.67
N ILE A 89 -2.83 3.41 -0.11
CA ILE A 89 -1.62 3.00 0.59
C ILE A 89 -1.98 2.21 1.85
N PHE A 90 -2.87 2.74 2.67
CA PHE A 90 -3.19 2.13 3.95
C PHE A 90 -4.08 0.91 3.84
N ARG A 91 -4.89 0.82 2.79
CA ARG A 91 -5.76 -0.36 2.61
C ARG A 91 -4.95 -1.64 2.54
N SER A 92 -3.99 -1.73 1.65
CA SER A 92 -3.17 -2.94 1.52
C SER A 92 -2.27 -3.14 2.74
N THR A 93 -1.81 -2.07 3.35
CA THR A 93 -1.00 -2.14 4.57
C THR A 93 -1.77 -2.83 5.70
N ILE A 94 -3.02 -2.42 5.91
CA ILE A 94 -3.86 -3.01 6.95
C ILE A 94 -4.22 -4.46 6.63
N LEU A 95 -4.60 -4.74 5.39
CA LEU A 95 -4.95 -6.09 4.97
C LEU A 95 -3.80 -7.09 5.11
N ASN A 96 -2.56 -6.60 5.08
CA ASN A 96 -1.37 -7.44 5.16
C ASN A 96 -0.63 -7.31 6.50
N ASN A 97 -1.34 -6.88 7.53
CA ASN A 97 -0.81 -6.80 8.90
C ASN A 97 0.47 -5.98 9.01
N GLY A 98 0.56 -4.90 8.24
CA GLY A 98 1.75 -4.08 8.23
C GLY A 98 1.93 -3.30 9.53
N ALA A 99 3.15 -3.30 10.05
CA ALA A 99 3.55 -2.46 11.15
C ALA A 99 4.21 -1.18 10.65
N ARG A 100 4.84 -1.25 9.48
CA ARG A 100 5.57 -0.14 8.85
C ARG A 100 5.45 -0.25 7.35
N ILE A 101 5.68 0.87 6.68
CA ILE A 101 5.79 0.88 5.22
C ILE A 101 7.01 1.66 4.79
N ILE A 102 7.54 1.29 3.64
CA ILE A 102 8.47 2.12 2.89
C ILE A 102 7.80 2.44 1.57
N LEU A 103 7.73 3.72 1.26
CA LEU A 103 7.11 4.18 0.03
C LEU A 103 8.19 4.63 -0.94
N TYR A 104 8.11 4.13 -2.16
CA TYR A 104 9.02 4.49 -3.26
C TYR A 104 8.26 5.20 -4.35
N HIS A 105 8.91 6.15 -4.95
CA HIS A 105 8.40 6.86 -6.09
C HIS A 105 9.55 7.07 -7.08
N ASN A 106 9.41 6.55 -8.29
CA ASN A 106 10.43 6.76 -9.31
C ASN A 106 10.20 8.07 -10.06
N HIS A 107 11.26 8.54 -10.71
CA HIS A 107 11.24 9.74 -11.55
C HIS A 107 11.74 9.37 -12.93
N PRO A 108 10.88 8.90 -13.84
CA PRO A 108 11.33 8.37 -15.13
C PRO A 108 12.17 9.32 -15.97
N SER A 109 11.97 10.62 -15.80
CA SER A 109 12.71 11.63 -16.57
C SER A 109 14.08 11.96 -16.01
N SER A 110 14.41 11.51 -14.81
CA SER A 110 15.64 11.92 -14.11
C SER A 110 16.40 10.77 -13.44
N ASP A 111 15.94 9.55 -13.57
CA ASP A 111 16.53 8.35 -12.97
C ASP A 111 16.70 8.41 -11.45
N LEU A 112 16.01 9.31 -10.79
CA LEU A 112 16.06 9.43 -9.34
C LEU A 112 14.92 8.65 -8.71
N LEU A 113 15.21 8.06 -7.57
CA LEU A 113 14.23 7.35 -6.77
C LEU A 113 14.01 8.11 -5.46
N THR A 114 12.76 8.38 -5.12
CA THR A 114 12.40 8.97 -3.84
C THR A 114 11.91 7.89 -2.91
N ILE A 115 12.46 7.84 -1.71
CA ILE A 115 12.01 6.97 -0.62
C ILE A 115 11.39 7.86 0.44
N VAL A 116 10.19 7.52 0.83
CA VAL A 116 9.46 8.29 1.84
C VAL A 116 9.23 7.44 3.09
#